data_45d1d7805615bc130210f64c8c181c3b
#
_entry.id   45d1d7805615bc130210f64c8c181c3b
#
_cell.length_a   1.000
_cell.length_b   1.000
_cell.length_c   1.000
_cell.angle_alpha   90.00
_cell.angle_beta   90.00
_cell.angle_gamma   90.00
#
_symmetry.space_group_name_H-M   'P 1'
#
loop_
_entity.id
_entity.type
_entity.pdbx_description
1 polymer ?
#
loop_
_entity_poly.entity_id
_entity_poly.type
_entity_poly.pdbx_seq_one_letter_code
_entity_poly.pdbx_strand_id
1 'polypeptide(L)'
;MGKKLKVAGIVILALMGISAFSGGSDSESADTTFSSSVTSHKVVKKSSSSSSSKKSSSSATSTEKSSSVVSSTSKSEASDATKGLAKADDHGLTGAVQQPLAYATSRQMVMQPLDHLRRAVDSHIQLSNDEEPTAKRAPRLSYNPAGWHNYKMYYGDGAKSAWLMARGHLVGYQFSGLNDEPRNLVPETAWMNSGNHSGMDQGNSDSMLYYENQLDNWLALHPNYRLDYQVTPLYSGDELLPREVRLAYVGYDQNGQTTEIRFGSQHETSGNGGATVVYLANVSPNATIDYATGMATGTVEKAAAPVAAAPVVESTQPETQPAPQQEAGQGDRMVYVTGGGTSKVYWYGTGSMPSNTNLNNVVQMTENEAIQAGKRHSLTE
;
A
#
# COMPACT_ATOMS: atom_id res chain seq x y z
N MET A 1 45.89 -22.80 17.51
CA MET A 1 45.59 -21.36 17.59
C MET A 1 44.30 -21.12 16.77
N GLY A 2 43.16 -21.19 17.43
CA GLY A 2 41.83 -21.01 16.76
C GLY A 2 41.42 -19.55 16.79
N LYS A 3 41.24 -18.96 15.63
CA LYS A 3 40.62 -17.64 15.49
C LYS A 3 39.09 -17.76 15.62
N LYS A 4 38.56 -17.21 16.69
CA LYS A 4 37.10 -17.05 16.86
C LYS A 4 36.62 -15.94 15.93
N LEU A 5 35.79 -16.29 14.96
CA LEU A 5 35.04 -15.36 14.11
C LEU A 5 33.90 -14.79 14.95
N LYS A 6 33.89 -13.51 15.20
CA LYS A 6 32.78 -12.79 15.80
C LYS A 6 31.78 -12.46 14.68
N VAL A 7 30.64 -13.13 14.67
CA VAL A 7 29.49 -12.74 13.86
C VAL A 7 28.87 -11.54 14.56
N ALA A 8 29.01 -10.37 13.97
CA ALA A 8 28.24 -9.18 14.36
C ALA A 8 26.88 -9.30 13.73
N GLY A 9 25.88 -9.59 14.54
CA GLY A 9 24.48 -9.50 14.14
C GLY A 9 24.12 -8.02 13.94
N ILE A 10 23.92 -7.62 12.71
CA ILE A 10 23.31 -6.33 12.37
C ILE A 10 21.81 -6.54 12.47
N VAL A 11 21.22 -6.03 13.55
CA VAL A 11 19.76 -5.86 13.64
C VAL A 11 19.45 -4.59 12.86
N ILE A 12 19.03 -4.75 11.62
CA ILE A 12 18.45 -3.67 10.83
C ILE A 12 17.02 -3.50 11.32
N LEU A 13 16.78 -2.49 12.15
CA LEU A 13 15.44 -2.00 12.42
C LEU A 13 14.98 -1.25 11.17
N ALA A 14 14.20 -1.92 10.33
CA ALA A 14 13.43 -1.27 9.30
C ALA A 14 12.38 -0.39 10.00
N LEU A 15 12.64 0.92 10.09
CA LEU A 15 11.68 1.92 10.54
C LEU A 15 10.64 2.11 9.41
N MET A 16 9.67 1.20 9.37
CA MET A 16 8.47 1.40 8.58
C MET A 16 7.74 2.65 9.09
N GLY A 17 7.64 3.65 8.22
CA GLY A 17 6.87 4.86 8.49
C GLY A 17 5.39 4.53 8.61
N ILE A 18 4.92 4.35 9.83
CA ILE A 18 3.50 4.19 10.14
C ILE A 18 2.81 5.51 9.80
N SER A 19 2.11 5.56 8.67
CA SER A 19 1.14 6.61 8.41
C SER A 19 -0.13 6.30 9.21
N ALA A 20 -0.15 6.74 10.47
CA ALA A 20 -1.36 6.71 11.26
C ALA A 20 -2.41 7.62 10.59
N PHE A 21 -3.49 7.03 10.14
CA PHE A 21 -4.72 7.73 9.75
C PHE A 21 -5.34 8.33 11.02
N SER A 22 -4.96 9.56 11.37
CA SER A 22 -5.71 10.35 12.34
C SER A 22 -6.80 11.12 11.61
N GLY A 23 -8.05 10.76 11.86
CA GLY A 23 -9.20 11.55 11.48
C GLY A 23 -9.14 12.92 12.14
N GLY A 24 -9.01 13.99 11.34
CA GLY A 24 -9.14 15.34 11.82
C GLY A 24 -10.61 15.72 11.94
N SER A 25 -11.03 16.12 13.10
CA SER A 25 -12.24 16.90 13.33
C SER A 25 -11.93 18.36 13.04
N ASP A 26 -12.76 19.00 12.22
CA ASP A 26 -12.75 20.43 11.98
C ASP A 26 -13.10 21.20 13.26
N SER A 27 -12.29 22.17 13.64
CA SER A 27 -12.71 23.33 14.40
C SER A 27 -11.79 24.51 14.09
N GLU A 28 -12.43 25.63 13.77
CA GLU A 28 -11.87 26.91 13.38
C GLU A 28 -11.05 27.63 14.48
N SER A 29 -10.19 28.51 13.99
CA SER A 29 -9.74 29.81 14.54
C SER A 29 -8.77 29.81 15.73
N ALA A 30 -7.56 30.32 15.49
CA ALA A 30 -7.12 31.63 15.98
C ALA A 30 -5.69 31.94 15.54
N ASP A 31 -5.59 33.09 14.97
CA ASP A 31 -4.44 33.91 14.62
C ASP A 31 -3.53 34.17 15.84
N THR A 32 -2.23 33.94 15.74
CA THR A 32 -1.24 34.67 16.54
C THR A 32 0.11 34.73 15.80
N THR A 33 0.38 35.91 15.32
CA THR A 33 1.65 36.40 14.82
C THR A 33 2.76 36.31 15.86
N PHE A 34 3.93 35.82 15.47
CA PHE A 34 5.19 36.22 16.10
C PHE A 34 6.29 36.40 15.05
N SER A 35 6.71 37.66 14.97
CA SER A 35 7.81 38.18 14.17
C SER A 35 9.10 38.19 14.99
N SER A 36 10.23 37.88 14.37
CA SER A 36 11.56 38.44 14.61
C SER A 36 12.57 37.76 13.70
N SER A 37 13.05 38.40 12.73
CA SER A 37 14.10 39.42 12.57
C SER A 37 15.52 38.83 12.49
N VAL A 38 16.08 38.95 11.29
CA VAL A 38 17.33 39.55 10.86
C VAL A 38 18.65 38.83 11.23
N THR A 39 19.44 38.47 10.22
CA THR A 39 20.69 39.17 9.92
C THR A 39 21.26 38.77 8.56
N SER A 40 21.53 39.78 7.76
CA SER A 40 22.15 39.78 6.45
C SER A 40 23.67 39.64 6.55
N HIS A 41 24.30 38.95 5.60
CA HIS A 41 25.62 39.35 5.13
C HIS A 41 25.73 39.26 3.61
N LYS A 42 26.10 40.41 3.05
CA LYS A 42 26.27 40.79 1.66
C LYS A 42 27.77 40.89 1.35
N VAL A 43 28.26 40.30 0.25
CA VAL A 43 29.45 40.75 -0.53
C VAL A 43 29.27 40.20 -1.93
N VAL A 44 28.97 40.90 -2.95
CA VAL A 44 29.48 41.96 -3.81
C VAL A 44 30.58 41.48 -4.76
N LYS A 45 30.18 41.50 -6.09
CA LYS A 45 30.86 41.88 -7.35
C LYS A 45 32.02 41.02 -7.85
N LYS A 46 32.10 40.73 -9.17
CA LYS A 46 32.31 41.62 -10.33
C LYS A 46 32.36 40.80 -11.63
N SER A 47 31.58 40.98 -12.59
CA SER A 47 31.59 41.58 -13.92
C SER A 47 32.83 41.34 -14.80
N SER A 48 32.57 40.86 -16.04
CA SER A 48 32.86 41.49 -17.34
C SER A 48 32.69 40.47 -18.48
N SER A 49 31.72 40.61 -19.43
CA SER A 49 31.80 41.32 -20.70
C SER A 49 32.81 40.69 -21.64
N SER A 50 32.54 40.28 -22.90
CA SER A 50 31.95 40.98 -24.02
C SER A 50 32.01 40.06 -25.27
N SER A 51 30.94 40.06 -26.07
CA SER A 51 30.89 40.44 -27.50
C SER A 51 31.73 39.58 -28.47
N SER A 52 31.32 39.23 -29.67
CA SER A 52 30.45 39.74 -30.69
C SER A 52 30.58 38.83 -31.96
N SER A 53 29.48 38.60 -32.60
CA SER A 53 29.12 38.81 -34.00
C SER A 53 29.96 38.26 -35.18
N LYS A 54 29.19 37.74 -36.11
CA LYS A 54 29.06 37.90 -37.59
C LYS A 54 29.09 36.57 -38.33
N LYS A 55 28.00 36.14 -38.97
CA LYS A 55 27.35 36.48 -40.27
C LYS A 55 28.24 36.26 -41.49
N SER A 56 27.79 35.31 -42.35
CA SER A 56 27.67 35.38 -43.82
C SER A 56 27.49 33.96 -44.37
N SER A 57 26.40 33.56 -44.99
CA SER A 57 25.81 33.82 -46.29
C SER A 57 26.56 33.18 -47.45
N SER A 58 25.84 32.42 -48.19
CA SER A 58 25.64 32.28 -49.65
C SER A 58 25.78 30.84 -50.12
N SER A 59 24.79 30.30 -50.66
CA SER A 59 24.07 30.37 -51.94
C SER A 59 24.49 29.26 -52.93
N ALA A 60 23.48 28.46 -53.28
CA ALA A 60 23.01 28.04 -54.61
C ALA A 60 23.93 27.12 -55.44
N THR A 61 23.45 26.05 -56.06
CA THR A 61 22.59 26.03 -57.24
C THR A 61 22.40 24.57 -57.71
N SER A 62 21.17 24.18 -57.88
CA SER A 62 20.53 23.32 -58.85
C SER A 62 21.32 22.30 -59.71
N THR A 63 20.78 21.09 -59.87
CA THR A 63 20.31 20.62 -61.19
C THR A 63 19.39 19.40 -61.03
N GLU A 64 18.28 19.47 -61.72
CA GLU A 64 17.24 18.45 -61.92
C GLU A 64 17.76 17.22 -62.67
N LYS A 65 17.12 16.08 -62.44
CA LYS A 65 16.52 15.29 -63.50
C LYS A 65 15.52 14.24 -63.00
N SER A 66 14.41 14.37 -63.58
CA SER A 66 13.13 13.72 -63.71
C SER A 66 13.08 12.17 -63.78
N SER A 67 11.96 11.71 -63.27
CA SER A 67 10.98 10.69 -63.69
C SER A 67 11.16 9.30 -63.01
N SER A 68 10.16 8.80 -62.34
CA SER A 68 8.90 8.24 -62.85
C SER A 68 7.90 7.95 -61.74
N VAL A 69 6.65 8.20 -62.05
CA VAL A 69 5.42 8.00 -61.25
C VAL A 69 5.19 6.52 -60.99
N VAL A 70 5.00 6.15 -59.73
CA VAL A 70 4.09 5.07 -59.36
C VAL A 70 3.27 5.56 -58.17
N SER A 71 1.99 5.70 -58.40
CA SER A 71 0.96 5.93 -57.38
C SER A 71 0.95 4.78 -56.38
N SER A 72 1.26 5.05 -55.14
CA SER A 72 0.80 4.23 -54.02
C SER A 72 0.11 5.11 -53.02
N THR A 73 -1.16 4.85 -52.85
CA THR A 73 -2.11 5.41 -51.94
C THR A 73 -1.52 5.48 -50.52
N SER A 74 -1.25 6.69 -50.05
CA SER A 74 -0.90 6.93 -48.67
C SER A 74 -2.17 6.75 -47.83
N LYS A 75 -2.34 5.55 -47.28
CA LYS A 75 -3.23 5.28 -46.15
C LYS A 75 -2.57 5.97 -44.95
N SER A 76 -3.19 7.02 -44.48
CA SER A 76 -2.79 7.67 -43.21
C SER A 76 -2.81 6.60 -42.12
N GLU A 77 -1.65 6.19 -41.68
CA GLU A 77 -1.53 5.45 -40.41
C GLU A 77 -1.89 6.41 -39.28
N ALA A 78 -3.11 6.31 -38.79
CA ALA A 78 -3.42 6.74 -37.45
C ALA A 78 -2.45 5.98 -36.54
N SER A 79 -1.57 6.71 -35.87
CA SER A 79 -0.60 6.18 -34.94
C SER A 79 -1.33 5.37 -33.89
N ASP A 80 -1.09 4.08 -33.93
CA ASP A 80 -1.60 3.06 -33.05
C ASP A 80 -1.12 3.32 -31.60
N ALA A 81 -1.88 4.12 -30.85
CA ALA A 81 -1.68 4.33 -29.43
C ALA A 81 -2.07 3.09 -28.59
N THR A 82 -2.50 2.02 -29.26
CA THR A 82 -2.91 0.75 -28.65
C THR A 82 -1.83 -0.33 -28.65
N LYS A 83 -0.61 -0.02 -29.03
CA LYS A 83 0.46 -1.01 -29.17
C LYS A 83 1.03 -1.58 -27.86
N GLY A 84 0.46 -1.20 -26.68
CA GLY A 84 0.86 -1.74 -25.37
C GLY A 84 -0.16 -2.69 -24.74
N LEU A 85 -1.37 -2.75 -25.27
CA LEU A 85 -2.44 -3.62 -24.75
C LEU A 85 -2.50 -4.89 -25.62
N ALA A 86 -1.54 -5.80 -25.46
CA ALA A 86 -1.74 -7.14 -25.92
C ALA A 86 -2.82 -7.78 -25.02
N LYS A 87 -3.85 -8.38 -25.64
CA LYS A 87 -4.79 -9.26 -24.94
C LYS A 87 -3.96 -10.37 -24.28
N ALA A 88 -3.64 -10.22 -23.01
CA ALA A 88 -3.25 -11.35 -22.20
C ALA A 88 -4.52 -12.12 -21.89
N ASP A 89 -4.45 -13.44 -21.89
CA ASP A 89 -5.50 -14.31 -21.38
C ASP A 89 -5.46 -14.31 -19.84
N ASP A 90 -5.55 -13.11 -19.26
CA ASP A 90 -5.50 -12.84 -17.84
C ASP A 90 -6.93 -12.86 -17.32
N HIS A 91 -7.50 -14.04 -17.09
CA HIS A 91 -8.87 -14.22 -16.58
C HIS A 91 -9.96 -13.52 -17.42
N GLY A 92 -9.72 -13.33 -18.72
CA GLY A 92 -10.62 -12.57 -19.59
C GLY A 92 -10.54 -11.05 -19.45
N LEU A 93 -9.60 -10.55 -18.64
CA LEU A 93 -9.36 -9.12 -18.42
C LEU A 93 -8.28 -8.59 -19.36
N THR A 94 -8.20 -7.27 -19.48
CA THR A 94 -7.23 -6.58 -20.35
C THR A 94 -6.11 -5.98 -19.50
N GLY A 95 -4.86 -6.28 -19.82
CA GLY A 95 -3.67 -5.71 -19.20
C GLY A 95 -2.45 -5.81 -20.11
N ALA A 96 -1.32 -5.26 -19.69
CA ALA A 96 -0.04 -5.39 -20.38
C ALA A 96 0.45 -6.85 -20.37
N VAL A 97 1.23 -7.24 -21.36
CA VAL A 97 1.85 -8.58 -21.41
C VAL A 97 2.81 -8.75 -20.23
N GLN A 98 2.71 -9.91 -19.57
CA GLN A 98 3.68 -10.27 -18.53
C GLN A 98 4.98 -10.75 -19.20
N GLN A 99 6.06 -10.02 -18.95
CA GLN A 99 7.39 -10.36 -19.44
C GLN A 99 8.45 -9.62 -18.59
N PRO A 100 9.42 -10.32 -18.00
CA PRO A 100 10.53 -9.67 -17.30
C PRO A 100 11.30 -8.71 -18.22
N LEU A 101 11.82 -7.62 -17.65
CA LEU A 101 12.75 -6.73 -18.33
C LEU A 101 14.06 -7.47 -18.65
N ALA A 102 14.72 -7.07 -19.73
CA ALA A 102 16.07 -7.53 -19.96
C ALA A 102 16.96 -7.15 -18.77
N TYR A 103 17.82 -8.07 -18.34
CA TYR A 103 18.75 -7.81 -17.26
C TYR A 103 19.58 -6.54 -17.52
N ALA A 104 19.68 -5.70 -16.51
CA ALA A 104 20.54 -4.52 -16.49
C ALA A 104 21.29 -4.43 -15.16
N THR A 105 22.47 -3.82 -15.20
CA THR A 105 23.32 -3.64 -14.00
C THR A 105 22.94 -2.42 -13.18
N SER A 106 21.95 -1.64 -13.61
CA SER A 106 21.44 -0.46 -12.92
C SER A 106 19.91 -0.51 -12.87
N ARG A 107 19.35 0.24 -11.94
CA ARG A 107 17.90 0.36 -11.74
C ARG A 107 17.21 0.78 -13.05
N GLN A 108 16.16 0.05 -13.39
CA GLN A 108 15.24 0.39 -14.46
C GLN A 108 13.85 0.65 -13.85
N MET A 109 13.14 1.64 -14.38
CA MET A 109 11.72 1.88 -14.07
C MET A 109 11.01 2.20 -15.38
N VAL A 110 10.15 1.29 -15.81
CA VAL A 110 9.39 1.37 -17.05
C VAL A 110 7.91 1.45 -16.72
N MET A 111 7.23 2.47 -17.22
CA MET A 111 5.79 2.64 -17.03
C MET A 111 5.15 2.93 -18.36
N GLN A 112 4.07 2.22 -18.68
CA GLN A 112 3.30 2.50 -19.88
C GLN A 112 2.59 3.87 -19.73
N PRO A 113 2.37 4.61 -20.84
CA PRO A 113 1.50 5.78 -20.82
C PRO A 113 0.11 5.42 -20.30
N LEU A 114 -0.56 6.40 -19.68
CA LEU A 114 -1.99 6.24 -19.34
C LEU A 114 -2.77 5.93 -20.63
N ASP A 115 -3.78 5.07 -20.52
CA ASP A 115 -4.66 4.76 -21.64
C ASP A 115 -5.61 5.94 -21.99
N HIS A 116 -6.51 5.73 -22.96
CA HIS A 116 -7.46 6.74 -23.40
C HIS A 116 -8.48 7.17 -22.33
N LEU A 117 -8.72 6.33 -21.31
CA LEU A 117 -9.53 6.62 -20.13
C LEU A 117 -8.71 7.22 -18.98
N ARG A 118 -7.40 7.48 -19.22
CA ARG A 118 -6.43 7.99 -18.23
C ARG A 118 -6.20 7.02 -17.07
N ARG A 119 -6.37 5.72 -17.30
CA ARG A 119 -6.06 4.66 -16.35
C ARG A 119 -4.57 4.29 -16.45
N ALA A 120 -3.95 3.91 -15.34
CA ALA A 120 -2.61 3.31 -15.37
C ALA A 120 -2.67 1.94 -16.07
N VAL A 121 -1.62 1.59 -16.79
CA VAL A 121 -1.58 0.39 -17.66
C VAL A 121 -0.60 -0.65 -17.12
N ASP A 122 0.58 -0.23 -16.72
CA ASP A 122 1.65 -1.11 -16.27
C ASP A 122 2.75 -0.31 -15.58
N SER A 123 3.32 -0.88 -14.54
CA SER A 123 4.46 -0.32 -13.83
C SER A 123 5.46 -1.45 -13.57
N HIS A 124 6.70 -1.28 -14.02
CA HIS A 124 7.69 -2.33 -14.01
C HIS A 124 9.03 -1.80 -13.53
N ILE A 125 9.60 -2.43 -12.53
CA ILE A 125 10.89 -2.04 -11.95
C ILE A 125 11.86 -3.20 -11.93
N GLN A 126 13.13 -2.91 -12.17
CA GLN A 126 14.24 -3.81 -11.89
C GLN A 126 15.26 -3.07 -11.04
N LEU A 127 15.57 -3.59 -9.86
CA LEU A 127 16.48 -2.94 -8.89
C LEU A 127 17.22 -3.96 -8.02
N SER A 128 18.30 -3.50 -7.40
CA SER A 128 18.97 -4.17 -6.27
C SER A 128 18.62 -3.46 -4.95
N ASN A 129 18.94 -4.10 -3.83
CA ASN A 129 18.63 -3.58 -2.49
C ASN A 129 19.22 -2.17 -2.24
N ASP A 130 20.42 -1.89 -2.73
CA ASP A 130 21.10 -0.61 -2.56
C ASP A 130 20.54 0.51 -3.44
N GLU A 131 19.64 0.19 -4.36
CA GLU A 131 18.96 1.14 -5.24
C GLU A 131 17.55 1.51 -4.77
N GLU A 132 17.15 1.00 -3.61
CA GLU A 132 15.89 1.37 -2.97
C GLU A 132 15.87 2.84 -2.53
N PRO A 133 14.68 3.47 -2.50
CA PRO A 133 14.57 4.86 -2.09
C PRO A 133 14.95 5.09 -0.64
N THR A 134 15.83 6.06 -0.38
CA THR A 134 16.20 6.48 0.98
C THR A 134 15.36 7.63 1.51
N ALA A 135 14.63 8.34 0.63
CA ALA A 135 13.76 9.43 1.01
C ALA A 135 12.47 8.92 1.65
N LYS A 136 11.94 9.65 2.63
CA LYS A 136 10.65 9.31 3.23
C LYS A 136 9.51 9.58 2.24
N ARG A 137 8.54 8.65 2.20
CA ARG A 137 7.29 8.84 1.47
C ARG A 137 6.56 10.10 1.93
N ALA A 138 5.94 10.81 0.99
CA ALA A 138 5.04 11.90 1.31
C ALA A 138 3.86 11.40 2.17
N PRO A 139 3.43 12.18 3.18
CA PRO A 139 2.37 11.72 4.10
C PRO A 139 1.01 11.60 3.41
N ARG A 140 0.81 12.29 2.29
CA ARG A 140 -0.45 12.27 1.53
C ARG A 140 -0.15 12.33 0.03
N LEU A 141 -0.98 11.61 -0.74
CA LEU A 141 -1.01 11.68 -2.19
C LEU A 141 -2.09 12.68 -2.62
N SER A 142 -1.82 13.44 -3.66
CA SER A 142 -2.72 14.46 -4.21
C SER A 142 -3.41 14.02 -5.50
N TYR A 143 -2.77 13.18 -6.29
CA TYR A 143 -3.33 12.69 -7.55
C TYR A 143 -4.51 11.75 -7.32
N ASN A 144 -5.59 11.98 -8.05
CA ASN A 144 -6.76 11.09 -8.09
C ASN A 144 -6.72 10.28 -9.39
N PRO A 145 -6.50 8.96 -9.34
CA PRO A 145 -6.57 8.11 -10.52
C PRO A 145 -8.00 8.04 -11.09
N ALA A 146 -8.13 7.57 -12.33
CA ALA A 146 -9.44 7.41 -12.98
C ALA A 146 -10.39 6.59 -12.10
N GLY A 147 -11.65 7.00 -11.99
CA GLY A 147 -12.65 6.34 -11.14
C GLY A 147 -12.43 6.53 -9.63
N TRP A 148 -11.56 7.44 -9.21
CA TRP A 148 -11.32 7.69 -7.79
C TRP A 148 -12.55 8.21 -7.06
N HIS A 149 -13.08 7.39 -6.15
CA HIS A 149 -14.02 7.77 -5.10
C HIS A 149 -13.57 7.15 -3.80
N ASN A 150 -13.91 7.77 -2.68
CA ASN A 150 -13.61 7.17 -1.39
C ASN A 150 -14.75 7.39 -0.40
N TYR A 151 -15.14 6.32 0.28
CA TYR A 151 -16.23 6.26 1.22
C TYR A 151 -15.74 5.65 2.54
N LYS A 152 -16.35 6.07 3.65
CA LYS A 152 -16.23 5.32 4.91
C LYS A 152 -17.31 4.25 4.94
N MET A 153 -16.88 3.00 5.04
CA MET A 153 -17.75 1.82 5.12
C MET A 153 -17.59 1.16 6.48
N TYR A 154 -18.70 0.70 7.04
CA TYR A 154 -18.65 -0.13 8.25
C TYR A 154 -18.09 -1.50 7.93
N TYR A 155 -17.43 -2.15 8.91
CA TYR A 155 -16.85 -3.49 8.76
C TYR A 155 -16.98 -4.29 10.06
N GLY A 156 -16.78 -5.62 9.97
CA GLY A 156 -16.92 -6.53 11.10
C GLY A 156 -18.36 -6.53 11.65
N ASP A 157 -18.51 -6.20 12.90
CA ASP A 157 -19.79 -6.10 13.61
C ASP A 157 -20.56 -4.77 13.36
N GLY A 158 -20.05 -3.90 12.51
CA GLY A 158 -20.65 -2.60 12.21
C GLY A 158 -20.35 -1.50 13.24
N ALA A 159 -19.56 -1.78 14.28
CA ALA A 159 -19.19 -0.78 15.28
C ALA A 159 -18.12 0.21 14.78
N LYS A 160 -17.31 -0.20 13.79
CA LYS A 160 -16.21 0.59 13.24
C LYS A 160 -16.40 0.85 11.76
N SER A 161 -15.90 1.99 11.30
CA SER A 161 -15.84 2.32 9.87
C SER A 161 -14.44 2.74 9.45
N ALA A 162 -14.08 2.48 8.21
CA ALA A 162 -12.80 2.86 7.63
C ALA A 162 -12.99 3.33 6.18
N TRP A 163 -11.99 3.99 5.64
CA TRP A 163 -11.95 4.35 4.23
C TRP A 163 -11.81 3.08 3.38
N LEU A 164 -12.70 2.92 2.41
CA LEU A 164 -12.74 1.74 1.53
C LEU A 164 -11.56 1.69 0.58
N MET A 165 -11.21 2.85 -0.02
CA MET A 165 -10.24 2.93 -1.10
C MET A 165 -8.93 3.57 -0.68
N ALA A 166 -7.85 3.10 -1.26
CA ALA A 166 -6.52 3.69 -1.27
C ALA A 166 -6.19 4.21 -2.68
N ARG A 167 -5.37 5.26 -2.77
CA ARG A 167 -4.62 5.56 -3.99
C ARG A 167 -3.43 4.62 -4.00
N GLY A 168 -3.68 3.39 -4.51
CA GLY A 168 -2.71 2.31 -4.45
C GLY A 168 -1.57 2.54 -5.44
N HIS A 169 -0.36 2.27 -5.00
CA HIS A 169 0.79 2.21 -5.91
C HIS A 169 0.85 0.84 -6.57
N LEU A 170 0.98 0.81 -7.88
CA LEU A 170 1.26 -0.45 -8.59
C LEU A 170 2.59 -1.02 -8.09
N VAL A 171 3.69 -0.31 -8.26
CA VAL A 171 4.96 -0.62 -7.60
C VAL A 171 5.10 0.24 -6.37
N GLY A 172 5.15 -0.38 -5.20
CA GLY A 172 5.20 0.29 -3.91
C GLY A 172 6.30 1.32 -3.78
N TYR A 173 6.07 2.31 -2.90
CA TYR A 173 7.02 3.40 -2.68
C TYR A 173 8.41 2.89 -2.26
N GLN A 174 8.47 1.82 -1.47
CA GLN A 174 9.73 1.22 -1.01
C GLN A 174 10.66 0.82 -2.15
N PHE A 175 10.12 0.45 -3.30
CA PHE A 175 10.88 0.14 -4.52
C PHE A 175 10.98 1.32 -5.47
N SER A 176 9.83 2.00 -5.72
CA SER A 176 9.73 3.01 -6.75
C SER A 176 10.24 4.39 -6.34
N GLY A 177 10.05 4.81 -5.09
CA GLY A 177 10.29 6.17 -4.62
C GLY A 177 9.31 7.20 -5.19
N LEU A 178 8.25 6.75 -5.86
CA LEU A 178 7.27 7.61 -6.53
C LEU A 178 6.10 7.90 -5.59
N ASN A 179 5.74 9.18 -5.42
CA ASN A 179 4.56 9.58 -4.66
C ASN A 179 3.34 9.71 -5.58
N ASP A 180 3.23 10.80 -6.30
CA ASP A 180 2.07 11.17 -7.12
C ASP A 180 2.31 10.93 -8.63
N GLU A 181 2.92 9.79 -9.01
CA GLU A 181 3.09 9.42 -10.41
C GLU A 181 1.79 8.78 -10.95
N PRO A 182 1.08 9.43 -11.88
CA PRO A 182 -0.22 8.94 -12.37
C PRO A 182 -0.18 7.54 -12.97
N ARG A 183 0.94 7.17 -13.61
CA ARG A 183 1.11 5.87 -14.27
C ARG A 183 1.37 4.73 -13.29
N ASN A 184 1.61 5.07 -12.02
CA ASN A 184 1.87 4.13 -10.92
C ASN A 184 0.74 4.12 -9.87
N LEU A 185 -0.40 4.75 -10.15
CA LEU A 185 -1.50 4.88 -9.18
C LEU A 185 -2.82 4.40 -9.77
N VAL A 186 -3.52 3.55 -9.02
CA VAL A 186 -4.88 3.08 -9.31
C VAL A 186 -5.76 3.16 -8.06
N PRO A 187 -7.11 3.20 -8.20
CA PRO A 187 -7.99 3.01 -7.07
C PRO A 187 -7.95 1.53 -6.64
N GLU A 188 -7.50 1.29 -5.42
CA GLU A 188 -7.45 -0.02 -4.80
C GLU A 188 -8.26 -0.04 -3.52
N THR A 189 -8.89 -1.17 -3.21
CA THR A 189 -9.49 -1.32 -1.88
C THR A 189 -8.39 -1.34 -0.82
N ALA A 190 -8.69 -0.84 0.37
CA ALA A 190 -7.76 -0.95 1.50
C ALA A 190 -7.43 -2.43 1.81
N TRP A 191 -8.40 -3.33 1.57
CA TRP A 191 -8.22 -4.77 1.73
C TRP A 191 -7.14 -5.31 0.79
N MET A 192 -7.23 -5.05 -0.52
CA MET A 192 -6.22 -5.50 -1.49
C MET A 192 -4.88 -4.76 -1.32
N ASN A 193 -4.91 -3.45 -1.04
CA ASN A 193 -3.67 -2.67 -0.91
C ASN A 193 -2.87 -3.03 0.36
N SER A 194 -3.54 -3.16 1.52
CA SER A 194 -2.88 -3.27 2.83
C SER A 194 -3.33 -4.42 3.71
N GLY A 195 -4.17 -5.32 3.19
CA GLY A 195 -4.59 -6.56 3.86
C GLY A 195 -5.66 -6.39 4.93
N ASN A 196 -6.14 -5.16 5.18
CA ASN A 196 -7.11 -4.90 6.24
C ASN A 196 -8.06 -3.76 5.86
N HIS A 197 -9.24 -3.71 6.50
CA HIS A 197 -10.16 -2.57 6.37
C HIS A 197 -9.57 -1.28 6.98
N SER A 198 -8.76 -1.40 8.02
CA SER A 198 -8.12 -0.27 8.70
C SER A 198 -6.75 -0.69 9.24
N GLY A 199 -5.72 0.06 8.85
CA GLY A 199 -4.34 -0.30 9.14
C GLY A 199 -3.77 -1.29 8.14
N MET A 200 -2.82 -2.11 8.57
CA MET A 200 -2.07 -3.04 7.73
C MET A 200 -2.13 -4.46 8.33
N ASP A 201 -2.28 -5.47 7.47
CA ASP A 201 -2.11 -6.87 7.81
C ASP A 201 -1.10 -7.49 6.84
N GLN A 202 0.12 -7.64 7.31
CA GLN A 202 1.23 -8.22 6.54
C GLN A 202 1.11 -9.74 6.35
N GLY A 203 0.21 -10.39 7.07
CA GLY A 203 -0.06 -11.83 6.96
C GLY A 203 -1.13 -12.18 5.91
N ASN A 204 -1.87 -11.18 5.42
CA ASN A 204 -2.95 -11.42 4.46
C ASN A 204 -2.42 -11.53 3.02
N SER A 205 -2.33 -12.76 2.50
CA SER A 205 -1.85 -13.04 1.14
C SER A 205 -2.82 -12.59 0.02
N ASP A 206 -4.02 -12.09 0.35
CA ASP A 206 -4.92 -11.46 -0.61
C ASP A 206 -4.57 -9.97 -0.84
N SER A 207 -3.41 -9.49 -0.33
CA SER A 207 -3.00 -8.10 -0.42
C SER A 207 -1.63 -7.91 -1.07
N MET A 208 -1.45 -6.75 -1.70
CA MET A 208 -0.16 -6.33 -2.26
C MET A 208 0.90 -6.21 -1.17
N LEU A 209 0.53 -5.68 0.00
CA LEU A 209 1.44 -5.50 1.14
C LEU A 209 2.16 -6.79 1.54
N TYR A 210 1.48 -7.95 1.51
CA TYR A 210 2.08 -9.24 1.80
C TYR A 210 3.26 -9.51 0.86
N TYR A 211 3.05 -9.43 -0.44
CA TYR A 211 4.08 -9.72 -1.45
C TYR A 211 5.19 -8.68 -1.45
N GLU A 212 4.85 -7.41 -1.33
CA GLU A 212 5.85 -6.34 -1.31
C GLU A 212 6.79 -6.44 -0.10
N ASN A 213 6.28 -6.79 1.08
CA ASN A 213 7.13 -7.05 2.24
C ASN A 213 8.03 -8.27 2.05
N GLN A 214 7.53 -9.33 1.39
CA GLN A 214 8.33 -10.51 1.10
C GLN A 214 9.42 -10.22 0.07
N LEU A 215 9.12 -9.41 -0.95
CA LEU A 215 10.08 -8.99 -1.98
C LEU A 215 11.18 -8.08 -1.40
N ASP A 216 10.81 -7.14 -0.52
CA ASP A 216 11.73 -6.27 0.22
C ASP A 216 12.71 -7.11 1.08
N ASN A 217 12.17 -8.06 1.84
CA ASN A 217 12.97 -9.00 2.61
C ASN A 217 13.88 -9.87 1.72
N TRP A 218 13.36 -10.31 0.56
CA TRP A 218 14.15 -11.09 -0.39
C TRP A 218 15.33 -10.28 -0.92
N LEU A 219 15.14 -9.01 -1.31
CA LEU A 219 16.19 -8.11 -1.75
C LEU A 219 17.24 -7.93 -0.65
N ALA A 220 16.83 -7.68 0.59
CA ALA A 220 17.74 -7.50 1.73
C ALA A 220 18.60 -8.76 2.00
N LEU A 221 18.05 -9.95 1.76
CA LEU A 221 18.76 -11.22 1.94
C LEU A 221 19.65 -11.60 0.75
N HIS A 222 19.45 -10.98 -0.42
CA HIS A 222 20.15 -11.26 -1.66
C HIS A 222 20.85 -10.01 -2.23
N PRO A 223 21.83 -9.41 -1.52
CA PRO A 223 22.41 -8.11 -1.89
C PRO A 223 23.12 -8.08 -3.25
N ASN A 224 23.46 -9.25 -3.81
CA ASN A 224 24.10 -9.38 -5.12
C ASN A 224 23.11 -9.74 -6.25
N TYR A 225 21.82 -9.75 -5.94
CA TYR A 225 20.75 -10.06 -6.90
C TYR A 225 19.97 -8.79 -7.25
N ARG A 226 19.19 -8.89 -8.30
CA ARG A 226 18.24 -7.86 -8.67
C ARG A 226 16.85 -8.46 -8.68
N LEU A 227 15.89 -7.71 -8.21
CA LEU A 227 14.47 -8.01 -8.36
C LEU A 227 13.96 -7.39 -9.65
N ASP A 228 13.25 -8.16 -10.45
CA ASP A 228 12.37 -7.68 -11.51
C ASP A 228 10.93 -7.82 -11.05
N TYR A 229 10.20 -6.73 -10.98
CA TYR A 229 8.84 -6.67 -10.44
C TYR A 229 7.94 -5.85 -11.33
N GLN A 230 7.01 -6.54 -12.01
CA GLN A 230 5.99 -5.96 -12.88
C GLN A 230 4.63 -6.01 -12.20
N VAL A 231 3.93 -4.89 -12.18
CA VAL A 231 2.57 -4.77 -11.63
C VAL A 231 1.63 -4.21 -12.68
N THR A 232 0.65 -5.02 -13.03
CA THR A 232 -0.29 -4.72 -14.12
C THR A 232 -1.72 -4.69 -13.57
N PRO A 233 -2.42 -3.55 -13.64
CA PRO A 233 -3.85 -3.51 -13.35
C PRO A 233 -4.63 -4.13 -14.50
N LEU A 234 -5.60 -4.99 -14.19
CA LEU A 234 -6.40 -5.74 -15.14
C LEU A 234 -7.83 -5.22 -15.16
N TYR A 235 -8.27 -4.76 -16.33
CA TYR A 235 -9.58 -4.12 -16.51
C TYR A 235 -10.53 -4.97 -17.36
N SER A 236 -11.84 -4.85 -17.10
CA SER A 236 -12.88 -5.36 -17.99
C SER A 236 -13.38 -4.22 -18.90
N GLY A 237 -12.99 -4.23 -20.16
CA GLY A 237 -13.38 -3.18 -21.12
C GLY A 237 -13.06 -1.77 -20.61
N ASP A 238 -14.07 -0.91 -20.62
CA ASP A 238 -13.96 0.51 -20.27
C ASP A 238 -14.19 0.81 -18.77
N GLU A 239 -14.18 -0.18 -17.90
CA GLU A 239 -14.28 0.03 -16.45
C GLU A 239 -13.12 0.90 -15.94
N LEU A 240 -13.43 1.84 -15.05
CA LEU A 240 -12.44 2.80 -14.56
C LEU A 240 -11.53 2.22 -13.48
N LEU A 241 -12.02 1.23 -12.73
CA LEU A 241 -11.24 0.52 -11.71
C LEU A 241 -10.74 -0.83 -12.25
N PRO A 242 -9.53 -1.24 -11.89
CA PRO A 242 -9.08 -2.60 -12.19
C PRO A 242 -9.91 -3.60 -11.35
N ARG A 243 -10.27 -4.73 -11.96
CA ARG A 243 -10.90 -5.84 -11.25
C ARG A 243 -9.89 -6.66 -10.47
N GLU A 244 -8.70 -6.78 -11.03
CA GLU A 244 -7.56 -7.48 -10.43
C GLU A 244 -6.29 -6.66 -10.65
N VAL A 245 -5.28 -6.95 -9.83
CA VAL A 245 -3.91 -6.51 -10.07
C VAL A 245 -3.05 -7.77 -10.18
N ARG A 246 -2.32 -7.88 -11.29
CA ARG A 246 -1.33 -8.95 -11.49
C ARG A 246 0.03 -8.48 -11.01
N LEU A 247 0.62 -9.22 -10.08
CA LEU A 247 2.00 -9.09 -9.65
C LEU A 247 2.83 -10.14 -10.40
N ALA A 248 3.95 -9.78 -10.97
CA ALA A 248 4.88 -10.73 -11.58
C ALA A 248 6.31 -10.38 -11.12
N TYR A 249 7.04 -11.35 -10.58
CA TYR A 249 8.35 -11.11 -10.03
C TYR A 249 9.31 -12.26 -10.27
N VAL A 250 10.58 -11.91 -10.51
CA VAL A 250 11.68 -12.84 -10.70
C VAL A 250 12.98 -12.22 -10.20
N GLY A 251 13.89 -13.02 -9.69
CA GLY A 251 15.24 -12.59 -9.35
C GLY A 251 16.19 -12.71 -10.54
N TYR A 252 17.19 -11.86 -10.59
CA TYR A 252 18.38 -12.03 -11.44
C TYR A 252 19.61 -12.15 -10.57
N ASP A 253 20.44 -13.15 -10.80
CA ASP A 253 21.76 -13.23 -10.17
C ASP A 253 22.72 -12.21 -10.78
N GLN A 254 23.95 -12.13 -10.26
CA GLN A 254 24.98 -11.21 -10.75
C GLN A 254 25.44 -11.46 -12.19
N ASN A 255 25.07 -12.61 -12.80
CA ASN A 255 25.38 -12.97 -14.18
C ASN A 255 24.18 -12.73 -15.10
N GLY A 256 23.07 -12.23 -14.57
CA GLY A 256 21.82 -12.03 -15.30
C GLY A 256 21.02 -13.31 -15.55
N GLN A 257 21.32 -14.39 -14.78
CA GLN A 257 20.53 -15.62 -14.83
C GLN A 257 19.28 -15.43 -13.95
N THR A 258 18.13 -15.85 -14.47
CA THR A 258 16.87 -15.78 -13.73
C THR A 258 16.87 -16.77 -12.55
N THR A 259 16.31 -16.32 -11.44
CA THR A 259 16.09 -17.11 -10.21
C THR A 259 14.63 -16.96 -9.81
N GLU A 260 13.93 -18.07 -9.74
CA GLU A 260 12.54 -18.07 -9.29
C GLU A 260 12.44 -17.61 -7.84
N ILE A 261 11.47 -16.75 -7.55
CA ILE A 261 11.13 -16.30 -6.20
C ILE A 261 9.76 -16.87 -5.85
N ARG A 262 9.66 -17.58 -4.72
CA ARG A 262 8.39 -18.12 -4.20
C ARG A 262 8.29 -17.91 -2.71
N PHE A 263 7.11 -17.51 -2.25
CA PHE A 263 6.81 -17.30 -0.84
C PHE A 263 5.87 -18.37 -0.26
N GLY A 264 5.38 -19.28 -1.12
CA GLY A 264 4.48 -20.36 -0.73
C GLY A 264 3.03 -19.94 -0.57
N SER A 265 2.64 -18.81 -1.13
CA SER A 265 1.24 -18.40 -1.19
C SER A 265 0.47 -19.30 -2.17
N GLN A 266 -0.80 -19.59 -1.84
CA GLN A 266 -1.72 -20.31 -2.73
C GLN A 266 -2.03 -19.59 -4.05
N HIS A 267 -1.77 -18.27 -4.13
CA HIS A 267 -2.03 -17.46 -5.32
C HIS A 267 -0.88 -17.48 -6.33
N GLU A 268 0.27 -18.06 -5.96
CA GLU A 268 1.46 -18.09 -6.80
C GLU A 268 1.36 -19.11 -7.92
N THR A 269 1.51 -18.63 -9.15
CA THR A 269 1.58 -19.43 -10.37
C THR A 269 2.87 -19.15 -11.14
N SER A 270 3.19 -19.97 -12.14
CA SER A 270 4.36 -19.71 -13.00
C SER A 270 3.99 -18.82 -14.18
N GLY A 271 4.85 -17.84 -14.46
CA GLY A 271 4.72 -16.90 -15.57
C GLY A 271 5.82 -17.04 -16.62
N ASN A 272 5.86 -16.08 -17.56
CA ASN A 272 6.88 -16.03 -18.59
C ASN A 272 8.24 -15.66 -17.99
N GLY A 273 9.33 -16.13 -18.62
CA GLY A 273 10.69 -15.75 -18.23
C GLY A 273 11.13 -16.23 -16.84
N GLY A 274 10.47 -17.24 -16.28
CA GLY A 274 10.77 -17.76 -14.93
C GLY A 274 10.16 -16.92 -13.79
N ALA A 275 9.28 -15.98 -14.11
CA ALA A 275 8.60 -15.18 -13.10
C ALA A 275 7.55 -16.00 -12.34
N THR A 276 7.35 -15.65 -11.08
CA THR A 276 6.18 -16.02 -10.31
C THR A 276 5.11 -14.97 -10.54
N VAL A 277 3.87 -15.40 -10.74
CA VAL A 277 2.71 -14.53 -11.01
C VAL A 277 1.65 -14.74 -9.94
N VAL A 278 1.07 -13.64 -9.49
CA VAL A 278 -0.03 -13.59 -8.51
C VAL A 278 -1.12 -12.68 -9.04
N TYR A 279 -2.37 -13.08 -8.89
CA TYR A 279 -3.54 -12.26 -9.20
C TYR A 279 -4.27 -11.92 -7.91
N LEU A 280 -4.45 -10.62 -7.66
CA LEU A 280 -5.14 -10.11 -6.48
C LEU A 280 -6.42 -9.41 -6.91
N ALA A 281 -7.56 -9.90 -6.41
CA ALA A 281 -8.86 -9.31 -6.68
C ALA A 281 -9.00 -7.96 -5.96
N ASN A 282 -9.42 -6.92 -6.70
CA ASN A 282 -9.69 -5.59 -6.14
C ASN A 282 -11.06 -5.53 -5.48
N VAL A 283 -11.23 -6.28 -4.41
CA VAL A 283 -12.49 -6.44 -3.66
C VAL A 283 -12.31 -6.01 -2.20
N SER A 284 -13.41 -5.86 -1.49
CA SER A 284 -13.41 -5.70 -0.04
C SER A 284 -14.59 -6.48 0.56
N PRO A 285 -14.40 -7.24 1.66
CA PRO A 285 -15.46 -8.05 2.26
C PRO A 285 -16.68 -7.25 2.74
N ASN A 286 -16.53 -5.95 2.95
CA ASN A 286 -17.55 -5.06 3.50
C ASN A 286 -18.20 -4.12 2.48
N ALA A 287 -17.95 -4.31 1.18
CA ALA A 287 -18.51 -3.44 0.13
C ALA A 287 -18.68 -4.16 -1.20
N THR A 288 -19.67 -3.73 -1.95
CA THR A 288 -19.82 -4.01 -3.39
C THR A 288 -19.30 -2.82 -4.18
N ILE A 289 -18.46 -3.08 -5.18
CA ILE A 289 -17.80 -2.05 -5.99
C ILE A 289 -18.41 -2.04 -7.39
N ASP A 290 -18.75 -0.88 -7.86
CA ASP A 290 -19.05 -0.62 -9.28
C ASP A 290 -17.74 -0.21 -9.98
N TYR A 291 -17.12 -1.15 -10.66
CA TYR A 291 -15.86 -0.93 -11.35
C TYR A 291 -15.95 0.03 -12.54
N ALA A 292 -17.15 0.17 -13.13
CA ALA A 292 -17.34 1.09 -14.24
C ALA A 292 -17.20 2.56 -13.80
N THR A 293 -17.65 2.88 -12.58
CA THR A 293 -17.67 4.26 -12.08
C THR A 293 -16.74 4.53 -10.90
N GLY A 294 -16.33 3.48 -10.17
CA GLY A 294 -15.60 3.61 -8.91
C GLY A 294 -16.50 3.90 -7.70
N MET A 295 -17.80 3.87 -7.88
CA MET A 295 -18.75 3.96 -6.77
C MET A 295 -18.79 2.65 -5.98
N ALA A 296 -19.23 2.72 -4.72
CA ALA A 296 -19.35 1.53 -3.89
C ALA A 296 -20.50 1.65 -2.89
N THR A 297 -21.05 0.48 -2.53
CA THR A 297 -22.10 0.34 -1.52
C THR A 297 -21.62 -0.57 -0.41
N GLY A 298 -21.72 -0.12 0.85
CA GLY A 298 -21.37 -0.93 2.01
C GLY A 298 -22.34 -2.10 2.19
N THR A 299 -21.82 -3.26 2.56
CA THR A 299 -22.62 -4.48 2.85
C THR A 299 -22.80 -4.70 4.35
N VAL A 300 -22.12 -3.91 5.19
CA VAL A 300 -22.22 -3.98 6.65
C VAL A 300 -22.92 -2.72 7.14
N GLU A 301 -24.02 -2.90 7.87
CA GLU A 301 -24.75 -1.81 8.49
C GLU A 301 -24.04 -1.30 9.76
N LYS A 302 -24.33 -0.05 10.11
CA LYS A 302 -23.89 0.51 11.38
C LYS A 302 -24.54 -0.25 12.54
N ALA A 303 -23.75 -0.71 13.50
CA ALA A 303 -24.27 -1.31 14.72
C ALA A 303 -25.22 -0.35 15.44
N ALA A 304 -26.36 -0.87 15.89
CA ALA A 304 -27.27 -0.08 16.72
C ALA A 304 -26.55 0.41 17.99
N ALA A 305 -26.80 1.67 18.36
CA ALA A 305 -26.31 2.15 19.63
C ALA A 305 -26.89 1.29 20.76
N PRO A 306 -26.11 0.96 21.81
CA PRO A 306 -26.65 0.26 22.96
C PRO A 306 -27.88 1.03 23.46
N VAL A 307 -29.03 0.38 23.49
CA VAL A 307 -30.23 0.97 24.07
C VAL A 307 -29.91 1.20 25.53
N ALA A 308 -29.82 2.47 25.94
CA ALA A 308 -29.70 2.80 27.37
C ALA A 308 -30.85 2.10 28.07
N ALA A 309 -30.54 1.16 28.98
CA ALA A 309 -31.57 0.50 29.77
C ALA A 309 -32.41 1.58 30.44
N ALA A 310 -33.73 1.56 30.18
CA ALA A 310 -34.65 2.44 30.85
C ALA A 310 -34.45 2.27 32.40
N PRO A 311 -34.51 3.33 33.20
CA PRO A 311 -34.31 3.21 34.63
C PRO A 311 -35.36 2.22 35.17
N VAL A 312 -34.87 1.11 35.69
CA VAL A 312 -35.70 0.13 36.40
C VAL A 312 -36.25 0.86 37.63
N VAL A 313 -37.55 1.11 37.60
CA VAL A 313 -38.28 1.59 38.80
C VAL A 313 -38.19 0.43 39.80
N GLU A 314 -37.47 0.64 40.87
CA GLU A 314 -37.30 -0.29 41.96
C GLU A 314 -38.66 -0.57 42.60
N SER A 315 -39.24 -1.73 42.28
CA SER A 315 -40.40 -2.27 43.02
C SER A 315 -39.85 -3.16 44.12
N THR A 316 -39.91 -2.63 45.33
CA THR A 316 -39.67 -3.38 46.58
C THR A 316 -40.73 -4.45 46.74
N GLN A 317 -40.32 -5.74 46.77
CA GLN A 317 -40.90 -6.79 47.65
C GLN A 317 -40.05 -8.09 47.63
N PRO A 318 -40.20 -8.97 48.68
CA PRO A 318 -39.07 -9.56 49.34
C PRO A 318 -38.76 -11.02 48.97
N GLU A 319 -37.58 -11.36 49.28
CA GLU A 319 -36.88 -12.62 49.54
C GLU A 319 -37.71 -13.93 49.56
N THR A 320 -37.31 -14.92 48.74
CA THR A 320 -37.10 -16.33 49.14
C THR A 320 -36.44 -17.17 48.01
N GLN A 321 -35.21 -17.60 48.28
CA GLN A 321 -34.50 -18.89 48.07
C GLN A 321 -34.52 -19.70 46.74
N PRO A 322 -33.61 -20.72 46.54
CA PRO A 322 -32.38 -20.56 45.76
C PRO A 322 -32.33 -21.47 44.51
N ALA A 323 -31.47 -21.04 43.61
CA ALA A 323 -30.71 -21.75 42.52
C ALA A 323 -31.42 -22.70 41.55
N PRO A 324 -31.00 -22.71 40.32
CA PRO A 324 -29.84 -23.54 39.90
C PRO A 324 -28.81 -22.78 39.02
N GLN A 325 -27.60 -23.31 39.04
CA GLN A 325 -26.44 -22.90 38.26
C GLN A 325 -26.76 -22.76 36.80
N GLN A 326 -26.47 -21.61 36.20
CA GLN A 326 -26.35 -21.41 34.78
C GLN A 326 -24.86 -21.30 34.37
N GLU A 327 -24.53 -22.02 33.34
CA GLU A 327 -23.19 -22.08 32.76
C GLU A 327 -22.67 -20.69 32.42
N ALA A 328 -21.39 -20.43 32.75
CA ALA A 328 -20.69 -19.18 32.55
C ALA A 328 -20.65 -18.78 31.07
N GLY A 329 -21.37 -17.71 30.74
CA GLY A 329 -21.28 -17.07 29.43
C GLY A 329 -19.91 -16.39 29.26
N GLN A 330 -19.53 -16.16 28.02
CA GLN A 330 -18.23 -15.65 27.55
C GLN A 330 -17.81 -14.28 28.14
N GLY A 331 -18.58 -13.68 29.06
CA GLY A 331 -18.27 -12.43 29.77
C GLY A 331 -17.72 -12.59 31.18
N ASP A 332 -17.71 -13.80 31.76
CA ASP A 332 -17.24 -14.07 33.13
C ASP A 332 -15.78 -14.58 33.18
N ARG A 333 -15.06 -14.52 32.08
CA ARG A 333 -13.65 -14.90 32.04
C ARG A 333 -12.83 -13.95 32.90
N MET A 334 -12.01 -14.53 33.81
CA MET A 334 -11.10 -13.74 34.65
C MET A 334 -9.90 -13.25 33.79
N VAL A 335 -9.58 -11.98 33.94
CA VAL A 335 -8.47 -11.30 33.33
C VAL A 335 -7.59 -10.61 34.35
N TYR A 336 -6.37 -10.27 33.95
CA TYR A 336 -5.34 -9.72 34.82
C TYR A 336 -4.97 -8.31 34.37
N VAL A 337 -4.94 -7.35 35.28
CA VAL A 337 -4.63 -5.94 35.05
C VAL A 337 -3.45 -5.50 35.91
N THR A 338 -2.41 -4.98 35.31
CA THR A 338 -1.19 -4.52 35.98
C THR A 338 -1.38 -3.16 36.67
N GLY A 339 -0.39 -2.74 37.48
CA GLY A 339 -0.36 -1.43 38.10
C GLY A 339 -1.50 -1.22 39.12
N GLY A 340 -1.87 -2.26 39.90
CA GLY A 340 -2.96 -2.18 40.85
C GLY A 340 -4.32 -1.96 40.19
N GLY A 341 -4.51 -2.48 38.97
CA GLY A 341 -5.76 -2.31 38.21
C GLY A 341 -5.84 -1.01 37.41
N THR A 342 -4.80 -0.18 37.39
CA THR A 342 -4.81 1.12 36.68
C THR A 342 -4.41 1.02 35.20
N SER A 343 -3.79 -0.09 34.77
CA SER A 343 -3.43 -0.31 33.38
C SER A 343 -4.66 -0.22 32.46
N LYS A 344 -4.47 0.36 31.29
CA LYS A 344 -5.49 0.39 30.23
C LYS A 344 -5.54 -0.91 29.41
N VAL A 345 -4.71 -1.89 29.78
CA VAL A 345 -4.59 -3.18 29.09
C VAL A 345 -4.80 -4.30 30.10
N TYR A 346 -5.50 -5.36 29.69
CA TYR A 346 -5.64 -6.60 30.44
C TYR A 346 -5.06 -7.79 29.66
N TRP A 347 -4.72 -8.86 30.37
CA TRP A 347 -4.19 -10.12 29.83
C TRP A 347 -5.07 -11.29 30.31
N TYR A 348 -5.18 -12.32 29.51
CA TYR A 348 -5.86 -13.56 29.89
C TYR A 348 -5.01 -14.43 30.81
N GLY A 349 -3.69 -14.25 30.81
CA GLY A 349 -2.76 -14.98 31.64
C GLY A 349 -1.57 -14.13 32.09
N THR A 350 -1.06 -14.43 33.29
CA THR A 350 0.13 -13.76 33.84
C THR A 350 1.40 -14.09 33.07
N GLY A 351 1.43 -15.23 32.36
CA GLY A 351 2.57 -15.69 31.57
C GLY A 351 2.81 -14.87 30.30
N SER A 352 1.79 -14.18 29.80
CA SER A 352 1.87 -13.33 28.59
C SER A 352 2.23 -11.87 28.91
N MET A 353 2.41 -11.53 30.17
CA MET A 353 2.79 -10.19 30.59
C MET A 353 4.27 -9.92 30.33
N PRO A 354 4.68 -8.65 30.13
CA PRO A 354 6.09 -8.27 30.07
C PRO A 354 6.92 -8.82 31.23
N SER A 355 8.11 -9.30 30.98
CA SER A 355 8.97 -9.96 31.98
C SER A 355 9.35 -9.07 33.18
N ASN A 356 9.22 -7.76 33.05
CA ASN A 356 9.45 -6.77 34.13
C ASN A 356 8.18 -6.43 34.92
N THR A 357 7.07 -7.15 34.72
CA THR A 357 5.82 -6.91 35.45
C THR A 357 5.95 -7.32 36.91
N ASN A 358 5.58 -6.40 37.82
CA ASN A 358 5.46 -6.74 39.25
C ASN A 358 4.13 -7.48 39.48
N LEU A 359 4.20 -8.80 39.54
CA LEU A 359 3.04 -9.67 39.71
C LEU A 359 2.30 -9.45 41.04
N ASN A 360 2.95 -8.90 42.09
CA ASN A 360 2.28 -8.55 43.36
C ASN A 360 1.36 -7.33 43.22
N ASN A 361 1.42 -6.62 42.10
CA ASN A 361 0.60 -5.45 41.80
C ASN A 361 -0.33 -5.70 40.61
N VAL A 362 -0.75 -6.95 40.43
CA VAL A 362 -1.71 -7.37 39.42
C VAL A 362 -3.06 -7.64 40.06
N VAL A 363 -4.11 -7.05 39.53
CA VAL A 363 -5.49 -7.22 39.98
C VAL A 363 -6.22 -8.15 39.02
N GLN A 364 -6.97 -9.10 39.56
CA GLN A 364 -7.91 -9.93 38.78
C GLN A 364 -9.29 -9.27 38.77
N MET A 365 -9.95 -9.30 37.66
CA MET A 365 -11.34 -8.90 37.48
C MET A 365 -11.96 -9.71 36.34
N THR A 366 -13.26 -9.65 36.15
CA THR A 366 -13.89 -10.25 34.97
C THR A 366 -13.55 -9.44 33.72
N GLU A 367 -13.57 -10.09 32.57
CA GLU A 367 -13.33 -9.41 31.30
C GLU A 367 -14.35 -8.29 31.06
N ASN A 368 -15.62 -8.50 31.45
CA ASN A 368 -16.65 -7.49 31.38
C ASN A 368 -16.32 -6.26 32.26
N GLU A 369 -15.86 -6.45 33.48
CA GLU A 369 -15.44 -5.35 34.36
C GLU A 369 -14.25 -4.58 33.75
N ALA A 370 -13.28 -5.29 33.17
CA ALA A 370 -12.15 -4.67 32.50
C ALA A 370 -12.59 -3.82 31.32
N ILE A 371 -13.49 -4.34 30.47
CA ILE A 371 -14.04 -3.62 29.32
C ILE A 371 -14.86 -2.40 29.78
N GLN A 372 -15.71 -2.54 30.78
CA GLN A 372 -16.49 -1.42 31.37
C GLN A 372 -15.59 -0.34 31.95
N ALA A 373 -14.44 -0.73 32.51
CA ALA A 373 -13.40 0.18 32.96
C ALA A 373 -12.55 0.79 31.83
N GLY A 374 -12.95 0.62 30.59
CA GLY A 374 -12.27 1.16 29.40
C GLY A 374 -10.93 0.51 29.08
N LYS A 375 -10.71 -0.73 29.55
CA LYS A 375 -9.48 -1.47 29.29
C LYS A 375 -9.64 -2.30 28.01
N ARG A 376 -8.54 -2.54 27.32
CA ARG A 376 -8.48 -3.39 26.12
C ARG A 376 -7.59 -4.61 26.36
N HIS A 377 -7.85 -5.67 25.62
CA HIS A 377 -6.96 -6.83 25.63
C HIS A 377 -5.54 -6.47 25.12
N SER A 378 -4.53 -7.14 25.64
CA SER A 378 -3.14 -6.97 25.20
C SER A 378 -2.97 -7.48 23.77
N LEU A 379 -2.24 -6.74 22.96
CA LEU A 379 -1.87 -7.16 21.60
C LEU A 379 -0.64 -8.09 21.58
N THR A 380 -0.05 -8.37 22.74
CA THR A 380 1.15 -9.21 22.89
C THR A 380 0.83 -10.62 23.43
N GLU A 381 -0.43 -10.96 23.51
CA GLU A 381 -0.89 -12.27 23.96
C GLU A 381 -1.44 -13.11 22.82
#